data_a971fc63fd71643ecd9437e0133b4563
#
_entry.id   a971fc63fd71643ecd9437e0133b4563
#
_cell.length_a   1.000
_cell.length_b   1.000
_cell.length_c   1.000
_cell.angle_alpha   90.00
_cell.angle_beta   90.00
_cell.angle_gamma   90.00
#
_symmetry.space_group_name_H-M   'P 1'
#
loop_
_entity.id
_entity.type
_entity.pdbx_description
1 polymer ?
#
loop_
_entity_poly.entity_id
_entity_poly.type
_entity_poly.pdbx_seq_one_letter_code
_entity_poly.pdbx_strand_id
1 'polypeptide(L)'
;MRTLSAILSVIFLCSNLLADTLTINTPLDYQIVQRSSKDKGKIIVAGKLETTKAEVGAIEARLIGKGIKGDWQKLLATPKGESFRGNLEAPTGAWYAVEVRALEQNIPFISASVAHVGVGEVFVIAGQSNSANHAEEKLSPKSDKVVAYDGKSWKGANDPILVL
;
A
#
# COMPACT_ATOMS: atom_id res chain seq x y z
N MET A 1 69.71 -0.52 -22.00
CA MET A 1 68.39 -1.17 -22.16
C MET A 1 67.48 -0.59 -21.08
N ARG A 2 66.48 0.22 -21.46
CA ARG A 2 65.48 0.81 -20.55
C ARG A 2 64.19 0.04 -20.73
N THR A 3 63.75 -0.66 -19.70
CA THR A 3 62.49 -1.39 -19.67
C THR A 3 61.35 -0.41 -19.34
N LEU A 4 60.44 -0.21 -20.27
CA LEU A 4 59.21 0.59 -20.10
C LEU A 4 58.18 -0.33 -19.41
N SER A 5 57.84 -0.01 -18.15
CA SER A 5 56.76 -0.66 -17.42
C SER A 5 55.41 0.03 -17.74
N ALA A 6 54.56 -0.62 -18.47
CA ALA A 6 53.20 -0.12 -18.74
C ALA A 6 52.28 -0.44 -17.57
N ILE A 7 51.80 0.59 -16.88
CA ILE A 7 50.77 0.48 -15.83
C ILE A 7 49.39 0.44 -16.50
N LEU A 8 48.74 -0.72 -16.46
CA LEU A 8 47.36 -0.91 -16.93
C LEU A 8 46.40 -0.48 -15.84
N SER A 9 45.82 0.74 -15.93
CA SER A 9 44.79 1.21 -15.05
C SER A 9 43.44 0.56 -15.41
N VAL A 10 42.95 -0.33 -14.59
CA VAL A 10 41.61 -0.90 -14.69
C VAL A 10 40.63 0.07 -14.06
N ILE A 11 39.85 0.78 -14.90
CA ILE A 11 38.75 1.61 -14.43
C ILE A 11 37.57 0.71 -14.12
N PHE A 12 37.26 0.54 -12.82
CA PHE A 12 36.06 -0.15 -12.36
C PHE A 12 34.88 0.81 -12.53
N LEU A 13 34.11 0.69 -13.61
CA LEU A 13 32.81 1.36 -13.74
C LEU A 13 31.84 0.68 -12.76
N CYS A 14 31.61 1.34 -11.63
CA CYS A 14 30.54 0.95 -10.71
C CYS A 14 29.20 1.38 -11.36
N SER A 15 28.53 0.47 -12.05
CA SER A 15 27.19 0.68 -12.57
C SER A 15 26.25 0.67 -11.36
N ASN A 16 25.66 1.81 -11.00
CA ASN A 16 24.55 1.87 -10.07
C ASN A 16 23.36 1.14 -10.73
N LEU A 17 23.14 -0.12 -10.37
CA LEU A 17 21.93 -0.84 -10.69
C LEU A 17 20.79 -0.19 -9.88
N LEU A 18 20.02 0.68 -10.51
CA LEU A 18 18.76 1.16 -9.95
C LEU A 18 17.82 -0.05 -9.90
N ALA A 19 17.47 -0.48 -8.69
CA ALA A 19 16.50 -1.55 -8.49
C ALA A 19 15.08 -1.05 -8.78
N ASP A 20 14.27 -1.91 -9.41
CA ASP A 20 12.86 -1.61 -9.60
C ASP A 20 12.17 -1.47 -8.23
N THR A 21 11.28 -0.48 -8.07
CA THR A 21 10.54 -0.22 -6.84
C THR A 21 9.06 -0.01 -7.14
N LEU A 22 8.20 -0.80 -6.49
CA LEU A 22 6.74 -0.66 -6.57
C LEU A 22 6.22 -0.23 -5.20
N THR A 23 5.64 0.96 -5.12
CA THR A 23 5.12 1.54 -3.87
C THR A 23 3.62 1.72 -3.96
N ILE A 24 2.90 1.20 -2.96
CA ILE A 24 1.48 1.44 -2.77
C ILE A 24 1.34 2.61 -1.80
N ASN A 25 0.80 3.76 -2.26
CA ASN A 25 0.59 4.94 -1.44
C ASN A 25 -0.78 4.89 -0.74
N THR A 26 -1.74 4.21 -1.33
CA THR A 26 -3.06 3.93 -0.78
C THR A 26 -3.56 2.59 -1.32
N PRO A 27 -4.21 1.77 -0.49
CA PRO A 27 -4.51 1.99 0.93
C PRO A 27 -3.28 1.88 1.83
N LEU A 28 -3.37 2.48 3.03
CA LEU A 28 -2.38 2.26 4.10
C LEU A 28 -2.71 0.95 4.85
N ASP A 29 -1.72 0.39 5.52
CA ASP A 29 -1.96 -0.78 6.36
C ASP A 29 -2.90 -0.41 7.54
N TYR A 30 -3.79 -1.32 7.90
CA TYR A 30 -4.91 -1.13 8.83
C TYR A 30 -5.94 -0.06 8.44
N GLN A 31 -5.90 0.48 7.23
CA GLN A 31 -6.88 1.46 6.78
C GLN A 31 -8.27 0.84 6.65
N ILE A 32 -9.27 1.53 7.25
CA ILE A 32 -10.68 1.28 6.98
C ILE A 32 -11.19 2.26 5.94
N VAL A 33 -11.82 1.73 4.92
CA VAL A 33 -12.51 2.52 3.88
C VAL A 33 -14.00 2.56 4.21
N GLN A 34 -14.59 3.75 4.14
CA GLN A 34 -16.03 3.91 4.34
C GLN A 34 -16.79 3.04 3.33
N ARG A 35 -17.68 2.22 3.83
CA ARG A 35 -18.56 1.39 3.00
C ARG A 35 -19.48 2.27 2.14
N SER A 36 -19.79 1.82 0.92
CA SER A 36 -20.73 2.48 0.02
C SER A 36 -22.16 1.91 0.13
N SER A 37 -22.29 0.71 0.72
CA SER A 37 -23.57 0.06 1.05
C SER A 37 -23.37 -0.80 2.31
N LYS A 38 -24.45 -1.44 2.76
CA LYS A 38 -24.42 -2.35 3.93
C LYS A 38 -23.35 -3.45 3.76
N ASP A 39 -23.16 -3.94 2.56
CA ASP A 39 -22.44 -5.18 2.30
C ASP A 39 -21.06 -4.97 1.65
N LYS A 40 -20.77 -3.78 1.10
CA LYS A 40 -19.54 -3.53 0.32
C LYS A 40 -19.09 -2.08 0.27
N GLY A 41 -17.85 -1.89 -0.13
CA GLY A 41 -17.25 -0.60 -0.47
C GLY A 41 -16.16 -0.74 -1.52
N LYS A 42 -15.55 0.40 -1.88
CA LYS A 42 -14.52 0.49 -2.92
C LYS A 42 -13.20 0.92 -2.30
N ILE A 43 -12.21 0.05 -2.32
CA ILE A 43 -10.85 0.34 -1.91
C ILE A 43 -10.14 1.01 -3.09
N ILE A 44 -9.69 2.25 -2.89
CA ILE A 44 -8.84 2.93 -3.87
C ILE A 44 -7.43 2.36 -3.74
N VAL A 45 -6.86 1.93 -4.87
CA VAL A 45 -5.48 1.47 -4.95
C VAL A 45 -4.72 2.44 -5.84
N ALA A 46 -3.70 3.08 -5.29
CA ALA A 46 -2.84 3.99 -6.03
C ALA A 46 -1.39 3.94 -5.52
N GLY A 47 -0.46 4.23 -6.40
CA GLY A 47 0.95 4.18 -6.07
C GLY A 47 1.86 4.60 -7.22
N LYS A 48 3.12 4.24 -7.08
CA LYS A 48 4.18 4.55 -8.04
C LYS A 48 4.99 3.30 -8.36
N LEU A 49 5.50 3.27 -9.57
CA LEU A 49 6.49 2.31 -10.03
C LEU A 49 7.72 3.10 -10.53
N GLU A 50 8.86 2.83 -9.93
CA GLU A 50 10.16 3.29 -10.40
C GLU A 50 10.86 2.09 -11.03
N THR A 51 11.18 2.16 -12.31
CA THR A 51 11.78 1.04 -13.04
C THR A 51 12.68 1.53 -14.16
N THR A 52 13.70 0.75 -14.45
CA THR A 52 14.58 0.95 -15.61
C THR A 52 14.07 0.27 -16.88
N LYS A 53 12.95 -0.47 -16.79
CA LYS A 53 12.35 -1.15 -17.94
C LYS A 53 11.80 -0.17 -18.96
N ALA A 54 12.06 -0.44 -20.24
CA ALA A 54 11.61 0.42 -21.34
C ALA A 54 10.09 0.43 -21.49
N GLU A 55 9.43 -0.69 -21.18
CA GLU A 55 7.99 -0.85 -21.33
C GLU A 55 7.38 -1.55 -20.09
N VAL A 56 6.29 -0.98 -19.60
CA VAL A 56 5.42 -1.60 -18.59
C VAL A 56 4.11 -1.96 -19.27
N GLY A 57 3.83 -3.24 -19.42
CA GLY A 57 2.66 -3.73 -20.13
C GLY A 57 1.36 -3.50 -19.38
N ALA A 58 1.35 -3.81 -18.08
CA ALA A 58 0.20 -3.55 -17.21
C ALA A 58 0.62 -3.45 -15.74
N ILE A 59 -0.18 -2.72 -14.96
CA ILE A 59 -0.18 -2.77 -13.51
C ILE A 59 -1.54 -3.31 -13.09
N GLU A 60 -1.54 -4.32 -12.24
CA GLU A 60 -2.74 -5.03 -11.82
C GLU A 60 -2.82 -5.12 -10.30
N ALA A 61 -4.03 -5.14 -9.78
CA ALA A 61 -4.28 -5.36 -8.36
C ALA A 61 -5.33 -6.43 -8.12
N ARG A 62 -5.30 -7.06 -6.95
CA ARG A 62 -6.34 -7.97 -6.48
C ARG A 62 -6.50 -7.91 -4.96
N LEU A 63 -7.62 -8.48 -4.50
CA LEU A 63 -7.89 -8.69 -3.07
C LEU A 63 -7.71 -10.16 -2.70
N ILE A 64 -7.13 -10.39 -1.52
CA ILE A 64 -7.04 -11.71 -0.89
C ILE A 64 -7.52 -11.59 0.55
N GLY A 65 -8.32 -12.52 1.01
CA GLY A 65 -8.74 -12.63 2.41
C GLY A 65 -10.15 -13.18 2.59
N LYS A 66 -10.48 -13.68 3.77
CA LYS A 66 -11.79 -14.25 4.12
C LYS A 66 -12.36 -15.20 3.04
N GLY A 67 -11.54 -16.13 2.55
CA GLY A 67 -11.94 -17.04 1.49
C GLY A 67 -12.03 -16.42 0.08
N ILE A 68 -11.68 -15.15 -0.07
CA ILE A 68 -11.61 -14.46 -1.34
C ILE A 68 -10.17 -14.49 -1.85
N LYS A 69 -9.99 -15.02 -3.04
CA LYS A 69 -8.82 -14.80 -3.89
C LYS A 69 -9.34 -14.20 -5.17
N GLY A 70 -9.44 -12.87 -5.19
CA GLY A 70 -9.98 -12.13 -6.33
C GLY A 70 -9.09 -12.25 -7.56
N ASP A 71 -9.70 -12.04 -8.71
CA ASP A 71 -8.98 -11.96 -9.98
C ASP A 71 -8.14 -10.68 -10.05
N TRP A 72 -7.05 -10.74 -10.82
CA TRP A 72 -6.25 -9.58 -11.14
C TRP A 72 -7.04 -8.60 -12.01
N GLN A 73 -7.12 -7.36 -11.56
CA GLN A 73 -7.80 -6.26 -12.24
C GLN A 73 -6.78 -5.22 -12.68
N LYS A 74 -6.82 -4.85 -13.95
CA LYS A 74 -5.92 -3.85 -14.52
C LYS A 74 -6.25 -2.47 -13.93
N LEU A 75 -5.21 -1.78 -13.46
CA LEU A 75 -5.28 -0.40 -12.98
C LEU A 75 -4.97 0.58 -14.12
N LEU A 76 -5.49 1.80 -14.01
CA LEU A 76 -5.06 2.90 -14.86
C LEU A 76 -3.62 3.27 -14.48
N ALA A 77 -2.74 3.35 -15.47
CA ALA A 77 -1.35 3.73 -15.27
C ALA A 77 -0.94 4.79 -16.28
N THR A 78 0.05 5.60 -15.93
CA THR A 78 0.73 6.50 -16.88
C THR A 78 1.40 5.69 -17.99
N PRO A 79 1.72 6.28 -19.17
CA PRO A 79 2.28 5.57 -20.31
C PRO A 79 3.52 4.72 -19.99
N LYS A 80 4.34 5.17 -19.03
CA LYS A 80 5.53 4.44 -18.57
C LYS A 80 5.29 3.65 -17.27
N GLY A 81 4.03 3.60 -16.76
CA GLY A 81 3.72 2.94 -15.51
C GLY A 81 4.19 3.68 -14.24
N GLU A 82 4.73 4.90 -14.36
CA GLU A 82 5.30 5.67 -13.24
C GLU A 82 4.31 5.91 -12.10
N SER A 83 3.03 6.02 -12.40
CA SER A 83 1.95 6.07 -11.42
C SER A 83 0.76 5.24 -11.86
N PHE A 84 0.04 4.71 -10.88
CA PHE A 84 -1.16 3.90 -11.15
C PHE A 84 -2.27 4.23 -10.17
N ARG A 85 -3.51 4.01 -10.61
CA ARG A 85 -4.72 4.17 -9.79
C ARG A 85 -5.84 3.27 -10.28
N GLY A 86 -6.64 2.77 -9.34
CA GLY A 86 -7.88 2.05 -9.62
C GLY A 86 -8.66 1.76 -8.36
N ASN A 87 -9.69 0.93 -8.47
CA ASN A 87 -10.56 0.56 -7.37
C ASN A 87 -10.75 -0.95 -7.34
N LEU A 88 -10.78 -1.50 -6.14
CA LEU A 88 -11.19 -2.88 -5.88
C LEU A 88 -12.46 -2.88 -5.04
N GLU A 89 -13.49 -3.60 -5.47
CA GLU A 89 -14.69 -3.78 -4.66
C GLU A 89 -14.44 -4.84 -3.59
N ALA A 90 -14.78 -4.55 -2.34
CA ALA A 90 -14.59 -5.46 -1.23
C ALA A 90 -15.84 -5.56 -0.34
N PRO A 91 -16.20 -6.75 0.15
CA PRO A 91 -17.23 -6.92 1.16
C PRO A 91 -16.86 -6.26 2.48
N THR A 92 -17.87 -5.92 3.29
CA THR A 92 -17.68 -5.38 4.65
C THR A 92 -17.27 -6.44 5.66
N GLY A 93 -16.67 -6.00 6.77
CA GLY A 93 -16.51 -6.80 7.98
C GLY A 93 -15.36 -7.81 7.97
N ALA A 94 -14.38 -7.66 7.10
CA ALA A 94 -13.16 -8.46 7.10
C ALA A 94 -11.93 -7.61 6.80
N TRP A 95 -10.75 -8.15 7.15
CA TRP A 95 -9.47 -7.69 6.65
C TRP A 95 -9.11 -8.38 5.33
N TYR A 96 -8.55 -7.61 4.43
CA TYR A 96 -8.08 -8.06 3.11
C TYR A 96 -6.63 -7.63 2.91
N ALA A 97 -5.85 -8.45 2.23
CA ALA A 97 -4.62 -8.00 1.62
C ALA A 97 -4.93 -7.43 0.22
N VAL A 98 -4.34 -6.29 -0.08
CA VAL A 98 -4.30 -5.71 -1.43
C VAL A 98 -2.94 -6.06 -2.03
N GLU A 99 -2.94 -6.82 -3.09
CA GLU A 99 -1.72 -7.13 -3.86
C GLU A 99 -1.71 -6.32 -5.15
N VAL A 100 -0.56 -5.78 -5.49
CA VAL A 100 -0.28 -5.07 -6.74
C VAL A 100 0.91 -5.70 -7.43
N ARG A 101 0.87 -5.85 -8.75
CA ARG A 101 1.98 -6.31 -9.55
C ARG A 101 2.14 -5.49 -10.83
N ALA A 102 3.36 -5.38 -11.31
CA ALA A 102 3.64 -4.84 -12.65
C ALA A 102 4.15 -5.94 -13.56
N LEU A 103 3.75 -5.88 -14.83
CA LEU A 103 4.05 -6.86 -15.85
C LEU A 103 4.83 -6.23 -17.00
N GLU A 104 5.81 -6.99 -17.50
CA GLU A 104 6.48 -6.76 -18.76
C GLU A 104 6.15 -7.95 -19.68
N GLN A 105 5.61 -7.71 -20.86
CA GLN A 105 5.18 -8.75 -21.79
C GLN A 105 4.28 -9.84 -21.16
N ASN A 106 3.35 -9.43 -20.28
CA ASN A 106 2.47 -10.29 -19.48
C ASN A 106 3.17 -11.16 -18.42
N ILE A 107 4.45 -10.94 -18.14
CA ILE A 107 5.19 -11.64 -17.09
C ILE A 107 5.36 -10.69 -15.90
N PRO A 108 4.90 -11.06 -14.68
CA PRO A 108 5.14 -10.26 -13.49
C PRO A 108 6.63 -10.15 -13.20
N PHE A 109 7.13 -8.93 -12.98
CA PHE A 109 8.53 -8.70 -12.62
C PHE A 109 8.71 -8.06 -11.23
N ILE A 110 7.67 -7.39 -10.71
CA ILE A 110 7.69 -6.81 -9.36
C ILE A 110 6.29 -6.85 -8.76
N SER A 111 6.20 -6.99 -7.45
CA SER A 111 4.95 -6.95 -6.69
C SER A 111 5.13 -6.27 -5.34
N ALA A 112 4.03 -5.72 -4.83
CA ALA A 112 3.92 -5.14 -3.49
C ALA A 112 2.56 -5.52 -2.88
N SER A 113 2.45 -5.45 -1.55
CA SER A 113 1.18 -5.73 -0.87
C SER A 113 0.99 -4.87 0.37
N VAL A 114 -0.28 -4.64 0.72
CA VAL A 114 -0.73 -4.09 2.00
C VAL A 114 -1.58 -5.16 2.67
N ALA A 115 -1.23 -5.56 3.90
CA ALA A 115 -1.77 -6.77 4.50
C ALA A 115 -3.18 -6.59 5.11
N HIS A 116 -3.47 -5.44 5.68
CA HIS A 116 -4.70 -5.21 6.43
C HIS A 116 -5.44 -4.00 5.88
N VAL A 117 -6.42 -4.24 5.04
CA VAL A 117 -7.32 -3.19 4.53
C VAL A 117 -8.75 -3.65 4.76
N GLY A 118 -9.56 -2.81 5.37
CA GLY A 118 -10.94 -3.14 5.69
C GLY A 118 -11.95 -2.23 5.01
N VAL A 119 -13.19 -2.70 4.89
CA VAL A 119 -14.35 -1.91 4.51
C VAL A 119 -15.35 -1.94 5.66
N GLY A 120 -15.71 -0.77 6.16
CA GLY A 120 -16.58 -0.64 7.33
C GLY A 120 -17.10 0.77 7.51
N GLU A 121 -17.38 1.14 8.78
CA GLU A 121 -17.75 2.49 9.14
C GLU A 121 -16.53 3.32 9.52
N VAL A 122 -16.49 4.55 9.05
CA VAL A 122 -15.49 5.55 9.42
C VAL A 122 -16.20 6.69 10.16
N PHE A 123 -15.73 6.97 11.38
CA PHE A 123 -16.26 8.04 12.22
C PHE A 123 -15.19 9.12 12.39
N VAL A 124 -15.62 10.37 12.36
CA VAL A 124 -14.77 11.50 12.78
C VAL A 124 -15.22 11.94 14.16
N ILE A 125 -14.30 11.91 15.12
CA ILE A 125 -14.54 12.36 16.47
C ILE A 125 -13.91 13.76 16.60
N ALA A 126 -14.74 14.76 16.90
CA ALA A 126 -14.32 16.13 17.10
C ALA A 126 -14.99 16.73 18.34
N GLY A 127 -14.22 17.44 19.16
CA GLY A 127 -14.76 18.04 20.39
C GLY A 127 -13.67 18.58 21.28
N GLN A 128 -14.01 18.79 22.57
CA GLN A 128 -13.09 19.27 23.60
C GLN A 128 -12.35 18.09 24.29
N SER A 129 -11.91 18.30 25.52
CA SER A 129 -11.11 17.39 26.33
C SER A 129 -11.61 15.94 26.35
N ASN A 130 -12.93 15.72 26.44
CA ASN A 130 -13.48 14.35 26.46
C ASN A 130 -13.35 13.62 25.14
N SER A 131 -13.22 14.31 24.00
CA SER A 131 -12.91 13.70 22.72
C SER A 131 -11.41 13.64 22.46
N ALA A 132 -10.62 14.32 23.29
CA ALA A 132 -9.17 14.35 23.23
C ALA A 132 -8.50 13.35 24.20
N ASN A 133 -9.18 12.27 24.51
CA ASN A 133 -8.61 11.13 25.25
C ASN A 133 -8.25 11.41 26.73
N HIS A 134 -9.13 12.12 27.42
CA HIS A 134 -9.04 12.38 28.85
C HIS A 134 -10.01 11.51 29.69
N ALA A 135 -10.31 10.30 29.23
CA ALA A 135 -11.11 9.38 30.01
C ALA A 135 -10.35 8.87 31.23
N GLU A 136 -11.05 8.70 32.37
CA GLU A 136 -10.49 8.15 33.61
C GLU A 136 -10.11 6.67 33.46
N GLU A 137 -10.87 5.93 32.67
CA GLU A 137 -10.64 4.51 32.38
C GLU A 137 -10.08 4.33 30.99
N LYS A 138 -9.00 3.54 30.89
CA LYS A 138 -8.44 3.11 29.60
C LYS A 138 -9.21 1.94 29.04
N LEU A 139 -9.78 2.11 27.87
CA LEU A 139 -10.54 1.08 27.17
C LEU A 139 -9.77 0.51 25.98
N SER A 140 -10.06 -0.72 25.65
CA SER A 140 -9.60 -1.39 24.44
C SER A 140 -10.79 -2.03 23.72
N PRO A 141 -10.81 -2.03 22.40
CA PRO A 141 -11.88 -2.67 21.65
C PRO A 141 -11.87 -4.18 21.88
N LYS A 142 -13.07 -4.78 21.94
CA LYS A 142 -13.23 -6.24 22.05
C LYS A 142 -12.92 -6.99 20.73
N SER A 143 -12.56 -6.27 19.69
CA SER A 143 -12.33 -6.80 18.35
C SER A 143 -11.12 -6.11 17.72
N ASP A 144 -10.35 -6.87 16.96
CA ASP A 144 -9.25 -6.40 16.11
C ASP A 144 -9.68 -5.52 14.93
N LYS A 145 -11.00 -5.36 14.73
CA LYS A 145 -11.60 -4.60 13.62
C LYS A 145 -11.87 -3.13 13.95
N VAL A 146 -11.50 -2.68 15.13
CA VAL A 146 -11.62 -1.27 15.53
C VAL A 146 -10.23 -0.64 15.50
N VAL A 147 -10.06 0.32 14.62
CA VAL A 147 -8.79 1.02 14.41
C VAL A 147 -8.98 2.53 14.46
N ALA A 148 -7.91 3.24 14.74
CA ALA A 148 -7.86 4.70 14.76
C ALA A 148 -6.74 5.20 13.86
N TYR A 149 -6.93 6.37 13.26
CA TYR A 149 -5.93 7.08 12.48
C TYR A 149 -5.34 8.22 13.33
N ASP A 150 -4.02 8.26 13.45
CA ASP A 150 -3.31 9.24 14.28
C ASP A 150 -2.70 10.40 13.47
N GLY A 151 -3.16 10.60 12.24
CA GLY A 151 -2.63 11.60 11.32
C GLY A 151 -1.49 11.10 10.42
N LYS A 152 -0.93 9.93 10.72
CA LYS A 152 0.16 9.31 9.94
C LYS A 152 -0.13 7.87 9.58
N SER A 153 -0.67 7.11 10.52
CA SER A 153 -0.89 5.68 10.37
C SER A 153 -2.21 5.25 11.01
N TRP A 154 -2.73 4.13 10.54
CA TRP A 154 -3.83 3.42 11.15
C TRP A 154 -3.30 2.36 12.12
N LYS A 155 -3.95 2.18 13.25
CA LYS A 155 -3.58 1.18 14.26
C LYS A 155 -4.78 0.77 15.10
N GLY A 156 -4.66 -0.33 15.85
CA GLY A 156 -5.70 -0.75 16.80
C GLY A 156 -6.10 0.39 17.74
N ALA A 157 -7.39 0.61 17.91
CA ALA A 157 -7.97 1.70 18.71
C ALA A 157 -7.89 1.41 20.21
N ASN A 158 -6.68 1.27 20.74
CA ASN A 158 -6.46 1.14 22.19
C ASN A 158 -6.23 2.51 22.80
N ASP A 159 -6.83 2.77 23.99
CA ASP A 159 -6.56 4.00 24.71
C ASP A 159 -5.10 4.07 25.19
N PRO A 160 -4.47 5.24 25.07
CA PRO A 160 -4.98 6.49 24.53
C PRO A 160 -5.03 6.51 23.00
N ILE A 161 -6.19 6.81 22.44
CA ILE A 161 -6.31 7.09 21.00
C ILE A 161 -5.69 8.48 20.79
N LEU A 162 -4.58 8.55 20.04
CA LEU A 162 -3.91 9.81 19.79
C LEU A 162 -4.82 10.77 19.00
N VAL A 163 -4.87 12.00 19.47
CA VAL A 163 -5.59 13.10 18.84
C VAL A 163 -4.62 13.83 17.91
N LEU A 164 -5.13 14.30 16.78
CA LEU A 164 -4.42 15.15 15.81
C LEU A 164 -4.24 16.58 16.34
#